data_1b8acb0edd10344f15eab6090facaec8
#
_entry.id   1b8acb0edd10344f15eab6090facaec8
#
_cell.length_a   1.000
_cell.length_b   1.000
_cell.length_c   1.000
_cell.angle_alpha   90.00
_cell.angle_beta   90.00
_cell.angle_gamma   90.00
#
_symmetry.space_group_name_H-M   'P 1'
#
loop_
_entity.id
_entity.type
_entity.pdbx_description
1 polymer ?
#
loop_
_entity_poly.entity_id
_entity_poly.type
_entity_poly.pdbx_seq_one_letter_code
_entity_poly.pdbx_strand_id
1 'polypeptide(L)'
;MTDKIEILNTAIANGEVSIKDFYWLSGFRTRISELNSDYSLFGKRIATEKNRFNRLFNYTVHVLIDKDKAMEALQKEKDKNK
;
A
#
# COMPACT_ATOMS: atom_id res chain seq x y z
N MET A 1 0.13 -16.25 3.38
CA MET A 1 0.67 -14.87 3.40
C MET A 1 -0.47 -13.91 3.69
N THR A 2 -0.27 -12.92 4.54
CA THR A 2 -1.32 -11.96 4.86
C THR A 2 -1.35 -10.82 3.84
N ASP A 3 -2.48 -10.13 3.78
CA ASP A 3 -2.66 -8.96 2.91
C ASP A 3 -1.64 -7.86 3.24
N LYS A 4 -1.35 -7.65 4.51
CA LYS A 4 -0.37 -6.65 4.95
C LYS A 4 1.03 -6.97 4.42
N ILE A 5 1.43 -8.23 4.43
CA ILE A 5 2.74 -8.65 3.91
C ILE A 5 2.83 -8.39 2.41
N GLU A 6 1.78 -8.70 1.66
CA GLU A 6 1.75 -8.45 0.21
C GLU A 6 1.83 -6.96 -0.10
N ILE A 7 1.10 -6.13 0.64
CA ILE A 7 1.13 -4.69 0.48
C ILE A 7 2.53 -4.14 0.77
N LEU A 8 3.15 -4.58 1.87
CA LEU A 8 4.49 -4.15 2.23
C LEU A 8 5.54 -4.56 1.19
N ASN A 9 5.46 -5.77 0.69
CA ASN A 9 6.37 -6.23 -0.36
C ASN A 9 6.27 -5.37 -1.61
N THR A 10 5.05 -5.06 -2.04
CA THR A 10 4.81 -4.21 -3.20
C THR A 10 5.32 -2.79 -2.98
N ALA A 11 5.06 -2.22 -1.80
CA ALA A 11 5.52 -0.88 -1.45
C ALA A 11 7.04 -0.79 -1.45
N ILE A 12 7.71 -1.78 -0.89
CA ILE A 12 9.18 -1.82 -0.85
C ILE A 12 9.76 -1.94 -2.25
N ALA A 13 9.17 -2.78 -3.10
CA ALA A 13 9.65 -2.99 -4.46
C ALA A 13 9.46 -1.76 -5.35
N ASN A 14 8.31 -1.08 -5.22
CA ASN A 14 7.92 0.01 -6.13
C ASN A 14 8.03 1.41 -5.52
N GLY A 15 8.20 1.52 -4.21
CA GLY A 15 8.21 2.80 -3.48
C GLY A 15 6.84 3.37 -3.22
N GLU A 16 5.78 2.74 -3.71
CA GLU A 16 4.39 3.18 -3.54
C GLU A 16 3.42 2.04 -3.84
N VAL A 17 2.18 2.17 -3.34
CA VAL A 17 1.10 1.23 -3.67
C VAL A 17 -0.18 2.01 -3.89
N SER A 18 -1.09 1.46 -4.68
CA SER A 18 -2.41 2.04 -4.91
C SER A 18 -3.46 0.94 -5.00
N ILE A 19 -4.73 1.36 -5.03
CA ILE A 19 -5.84 0.42 -5.22
C ILE A 19 -5.72 -0.35 -6.54
N LYS A 20 -5.04 0.20 -7.53
CA LYS A 20 -4.83 -0.47 -8.82
C LYS A 20 -3.95 -1.70 -8.70
N ASP A 21 -3.03 -1.71 -7.73
CA ASP A 21 -2.16 -2.86 -7.48
C ASP A 21 -2.90 -3.99 -6.78
N PHE A 22 -3.98 -3.64 -6.06
CA PHE A 22 -4.72 -4.56 -5.21
C PHE A 22 -6.23 -4.47 -5.44
N TYR A 23 -6.65 -4.26 -6.69
CA TYR A 23 -8.08 -4.10 -7.02
C TYR A 23 -8.91 -5.33 -6.63
N TRP A 24 -8.27 -6.49 -6.57
CA TRP A 24 -8.91 -7.75 -6.19
C TRP A 24 -9.08 -7.91 -4.67
N LEU A 25 -8.44 -7.04 -3.89
CA LEU A 25 -8.40 -7.15 -2.44
C LEU A 25 -9.45 -6.21 -1.81
N SER A 26 -10.54 -6.78 -1.32
CA SER A 26 -11.48 -5.98 -0.55
C SER A 26 -10.84 -5.65 0.80
N GLY A 27 -10.95 -4.40 1.25
CA GLY A 27 -10.32 -3.98 2.48
C GLY A 27 -8.89 -3.47 2.34
N PHE A 28 -8.42 -3.24 1.11
CA PHE A 28 -7.09 -2.65 0.88
C PHE A 28 -6.90 -1.36 1.69
N ARG A 29 -7.88 -0.45 1.67
CA ARG A 29 -7.81 0.82 2.41
C ARG A 29 -7.70 0.60 3.91
N THR A 30 -8.42 -0.39 4.42
CA THR A 30 -8.36 -0.76 5.83
C THR A 30 -6.96 -1.24 6.21
N ARG A 31 -6.36 -2.07 5.38
CA ARG A 31 -4.99 -2.57 5.62
C ARG A 31 -3.96 -1.44 5.58
N ILE A 32 -4.08 -0.52 4.63
CA ILE A 32 -3.21 0.66 4.57
C ILE A 32 -3.38 1.52 5.82
N SER A 33 -4.62 1.74 6.26
CA SER A 33 -4.90 2.52 7.46
C SER A 33 -4.29 1.88 8.70
N GLU A 34 -4.41 0.55 8.84
CA GLU A 34 -3.81 -0.19 9.94
C GLU A 34 -2.29 -0.08 9.93
N LEU A 35 -1.66 -0.23 8.77
CA LEU A 35 -0.20 -0.11 8.63
C LEU A 35 0.28 1.31 8.98
N ASN A 36 -0.46 2.33 8.57
CA ASN A 36 -0.13 3.70 8.93
C ASN A 36 -0.30 3.96 10.43
N SER A 37 -1.36 3.41 11.03
CA SER A 37 -1.60 3.55 12.46
C SER A 37 -0.48 2.90 13.29
N ASP A 38 -0.04 1.72 12.85
CA ASP A 38 0.97 0.95 13.60
C ASP A 38 2.40 1.44 13.35
N TYR A 39 2.71 1.87 12.13
CA TYR A 39 4.10 2.11 11.72
C TYR A 39 4.35 3.46 11.06
N SER A 40 3.33 4.21 10.72
CA SER A 40 3.44 5.53 10.05
C SER A 40 4.27 5.46 8.75
N LEU A 41 3.91 4.54 7.86
CA LEU A 41 4.73 4.23 6.68
C LEU A 41 4.41 5.05 5.44
N PHE A 42 3.16 5.50 5.27
CA PHE A 42 2.71 6.02 3.98
C PHE A 42 2.29 7.48 4.02
N GLY A 43 2.75 8.24 3.00
CA GLY A 43 2.13 9.50 2.63
C GLY A 43 1.11 9.25 1.52
N LYS A 44 0.44 10.31 1.08
CA LYS A 44 -0.59 10.22 0.04
C LYS A 44 -0.31 11.20 -1.08
N ARG A 45 -0.55 10.77 -2.32
CA ARG A 45 -0.61 11.67 -3.46
C ARG A 45 -1.80 11.27 -4.34
N ILE A 46 -2.29 12.22 -5.13
CA ILE A 46 -3.39 11.95 -6.05
C ILE A 46 -2.80 11.75 -7.44
N ALA A 47 -3.18 10.65 -8.07
CA ALA A 47 -2.85 10.37 -9.46
C ALA A 47 -4.10 10.49 -10.30
N THR A 48 -3.94 10.92 -11.56
CA THR A 48 -5.04 11.05 -12.50
C THR A 48 -4.74 10.20 -13.72
N GLU A 49 -5.69 9.38 -14.13
CA GLU A 49 -5.58 8.55 -15.32
C GLU A 49 -6.87 8.58 -16.13
N LYS A 50 -6.79 8.16 -17.37
CA LYS A 50 -7.97 7.96 -18.22
C LYS A 50 -8.39 6.50 -18.15
N ASN A 51 -9.69 6.26 -18.01
CA ASN A 51 -10.23 4.91 -18.11
C ASN A 51 -10.44 4.53 -19.58
N ARG A 52 -10.94 3.31 -19.82
CA ARG A 52 -11.20 2.82 -21.19
C ARG A 52 -12.25 3.62 -21.96
N PHE A 53 -13.04 4.45 -21.27
CA PHE A 53 -14.03 5.34 -21.88
C PHE A 53 -13.47 6.74 -22.10
N ASN A 54 -12.14 6.90 -21.97
CA ASN A 54 -11.44 8.17 -22.15
C ASN A 54 -11.86 9.24 -21.14
N ARG A 55 -12.36 8.84 -19.99
CA ARG A 55 -12.73 9.74 -18.89
C ARG A 55 -11.62 9.79 -17.86
N LEU A 56 -11.33 10.99 -17.37
CA LEU A 56 -10.36 11.18 -16.30
C LEU A 56 -10.95 10.72 -14.97
N PHE A 57 -10.13 10.06 -14.18
CA PHE A 57 -10.48 9.72 -12.82
C PHE A 57 -9.26 9.89 -11.91
N ASN A 58 -9.52 10.20 -10.65
CA ASN A 58 -8.47 10.39 -9.65
C ASN A 58 -8.46 9.21 -8.69
N TYR A 59 -7.26 8.82 -8.25
CA TYR A 59 -7.14 7.81 -7.22
C TYR A 59 -5.97 8.14 -6.31
N THR A 60 -6.02 7.65 -5.08
CA THR A 60 -4.98 7.90 -4.09
C THR A 60 -3.86 6.89 -4.25
N VAL A 61 -2.62 7.39 -4.31
CA VAL A 61 -1.42 6.57 -4.26
C VAL A 61 -0.79 6.75 -2.89
N HIS A 62 -0.49 5.64 -2.24
CA HIS A 62 0.16 5.64 -0.93
C HIS A 62 1.65 5.50 -1.15
N VAL A 63 2.39 6.59 -0.88
CA VAL A 63 3.83 6.66 -1.14
C VAL A 63 4.59 6.23 0.11
N LEU A 64 5.52 5.32 -0.05
CA LEU A 64 6.36 4.86 1.05
C LEU A 64 7.31 5.98 1.46
N ILE A 65 7.22 6.41 2.72
CA ILE A 65 8.01 7.52 3.24
C ILE A 65 9.42 7.08 3.63
N ASP A 66 9.52 5.90 4.27
CA ASP A 66 10.78 5.38 4.80
C ASP A 66 10.86 3.88 4.53
N LYS A 67 11.74 3.52 3.63
CA LYS A 67 11.93 2.12 3.23
C LYS A 67 12.43 1.25 4.39
N ASP A 68 13.31 1.79 5.23
CA ASP A 68 13.86 1.03 6.35
C ASP A 68 12.79 0.68 7.37
N LYS A 69 11.91 1.63 7.67
CA LYS A 69 10.74 1.37 8.53
C LYS A 69 9.82 0.33 7.91
N ALA A 70 9.64 0.39 6.61
CA ALA A 70 8.79 -0.59 5.91
C ALA A 70 9.39 -2.00 6.02
N MET A 71 10.69 -2.13 5.91
CA MET A 71 11.37 -3.41 6.06
C MET A 71 11.24 -3.96 7.47
N GLU A 72 11.36 -3.09 8.48
CA GLU A 72 11.11 -3.49 9.88
C GLU A 72 9.67 -3.94 10.09
N ALA A 73 8.71 -3.18 9.54
CA ALA A 73 7.29 -3.53 9.63
C ALA A 73 7.02 -4.87 8.97
N LEU A 74 7.61 -5.11 7.80
CA LEU A 74 7.49 -6.38 7.09
C LEU A 74 7.99 -7.54 7.95
N GLN A 75 9.13 -7.38 8.60
CA GLN A 75 9.68 -8.42 9.47
C GLN A 75 8.77 -8.68 10.66
N LYS A 76 8.24 -7.62 11.28
CA LYS A 76 7.30 -7.76 12.41
C LYS A 76 6.01 -8.48 11.98
N GLU A 77 5.49 -8.16 10.80
CA GLU A 77 4.29 -8.84 10.31
C GLU A 77 4.55 -10.31 9.99
N LYS A 78 5.71 -10.64 9.45
CA LYS A 78 6.10 -12.03 9.23
C LYS A 78 6.22 -12.80 10.55
N ASP A 79 6.77 -12.17 11.58
CA ASP A 79 6.91 -12.78 12.90
C ASP A 79 5.55 -13.05 13.55
N LYS A 80 4.57 -12.18 13.33
CA LYS A 80 3.20 -12.40 13.85
C LYS A 80 2.50 -13.60 13.20
N ASN A 81 2.94 -14.02 12.02
CA ASN A 81 2.31 -15.09 11.25
C ASN A 81 3.04 -16.45 11.39
N LYS A 82 3.95 -16.55 12.31
CA LYS A 82 4.60 -17.82 12.60
C LYS A 82 3.76 -18.70 13.51
#